data_7d4006f558bbd3892793b6d748e259ed
#
_entry.id   7d4006f558bbd3892793b6d748e259ed
#
_cell.length_a   1.000
_cell.length_b   1.000
_cell.length_c   1.000
_cell.angle_alpha   90.00
_cell.angle_beta   90.00
_cell.angle_gamma   90.00
#
_symmetry.space_group_name_H-M   'P 1'
#
loop_
_entity.id
_entity.type
_entity.pdbx_description
1 polymer ?
#
loop_
_entity_poly.entity_id
_entity_poly.type
_entity_poly.pdbx_seq_one_letter_code
_entity_poly.pdbx_strand_id
1 'polypeptide(L)'
;MRPLCSRLAFVTLLAFAAAACQSEDTAPKPRFVSSGIADAAPLSTSAQSGPTARSPQNNRQYFIEFRSRYALSYGHSYVIFGRLDKAGKMINPEVAGLHPASNAEGPCVLGHFVPVPAETGWSDGDLEDAYRSASWRVMLTQAEYNKTVASIRKLQKSSPLWHASLYNCNAFVADIAKSMGYKAPGIWLRPQQFITKLREMNEGRNATGDIAAAASSGD
;
A
#
# COMPACT_ATOMS: atom_id res chain seq x y z
N MET A 1 -22.48 9.58 -44.84
CA MET A 1 -22.92 9.85 -43.46
C MET A 1 -21.93 9.13 -42.53
N ARG A 2 -20.95 9.86 -41.96
CA ARG A 2 -19.97 9.31 -41.02
C ARG A 2 -20.57 9.35 -39.59
N PRO A 3 -20.42 8.32 -38.78
CA PRO A 3 -21.21 8.12 -37.57
C PRO A 3 -20.83 9.14 -36.49
N LEU A 4 -21.76 10.02 -36.16
CA LEU A 4 -21.70 10.90 -34.98
C LEU A 4 -21.48 10.08 -33.68
N CYS A 5 -21.93 8.84 -33.63
CA CYS A 5 -21.82 7.95 -32.49
C CYS A 5 -20.35 7.66 -32.05
N SER A 6 -19.40 7.62 -33.02
CA SER A 6 -18.00 7.34 -32.70
C SER A 6 -17.33 8.51 -31.97
N ARG A 7 -17.70 9.75 -32.30
CA ARG A 7 -17.15 10.95 -31.64
C ARG A 7 -17.71 11.16 -30.25
N LEU A 8 -19.02 10.87 -30.05
CA LEU A 8 -19.62 10.92 -28.72
C LEU A 8 -19.03 9.85 -27.78
N ALA A 9 -18.84 8.62 -28.25
CA ALA A 9 -18.23 7.56 -27.45
C ALA A 9 -16.79 7.89 -27.03
N PHE A 10 -16.02 8.55 -27.90
CA PHE A 10 -14.65 8.94 -27.60
C PHE A 10 -14.59 10.09 -26.58
N VAL A 11 -15.49 11.07 -26.68
CA VAL A 11 -15.58 12.18 -25.74
C VAL A 11 -16.06 11.71 -24.36
N THR A 12 -17.01 10.79 -24.30
CA THR A 12 -17.46 10.22 -23.01
C THR A 12 -16.38 9.36 -22.36
N LEU A 13 -15.61 8.60 -23.12
CA LEU A 13 -14.50 7.79 -22.61
C LEU A 13 -13.38 8.69 -22.02
N LEU A 14 -13.04 9.77 -22.70
CA LEU A 14 -12.08 10.77 -22.21
C LEU A 14 -12.58 11.49 -20.95
N ALA A 15 -13.85 11.80 -20.85
CA ALA A 15 -14.43 12.44 -19.66
C ALA A 15 -14.40 11.49 -18.43
N PHE A 16 -14.64 10.18 -18.61
CA PHE A 16 -14.48 9.22 -17.53
C PHE A 16 -13.03 9.02 -17.09
N ALA A 17 -12.08 9.07 -18.02
CA ALA A 17 -10.66 8.97 -17.68
C ALA A 17 -10.16 10.22 -16.93
N ALA A 18 -10.62 11.41 -17.28
CA ALA A 18 -10.28 12.65 -16.56
C ALA A 18 -10.80 12.65 -15.12
N ALA A 19 -12.01 12.15 -14.88
CA ALA A 19 -12.57 12.05 -13.53
C ALA A 19 -11.78 11.11 -12.62
N ALA A 20 -11.00 10.16 -13.18
CA ALA A 20 -10.17 9.24 -12.43
C ALA A 20 -8.92 9.88 -11.83
N CYS A 21 -8.50 11.02 -12.34
CA CYS A 21 -7.21 11.65 -12.06
C CYS A 21 -7.32 13.02 -11.39
N GLN A 22 -8.42 13.29 -10.72
CA GLN A 22 -8.57 14.55 -10.01
C GLN A 22 -7.53 14.68 -8.89
N SER A 23 -6.99 15.88 -8.72
CA SER A 23 -5.94 16.16 -7.77
C SER A 23 -6.35 15.82 -6.33
N GLU A 24 -5.42 15.36 -5.56
CA GLU A 24 -5.61 14.80 -4.21
C GLU A 24 -6.08 15.84 -3.20
N ASP A 25 -5.75 17.10 -3.40
CA ASP A 25 -6.14 18.22 -2.54
C ASP A 25 -7.66 18.44 -2.46
N THR A 26 -8.40 17.89 -3.44
CA THR A 26 -9.86 17.97 -3.49
C THR A 26 -10.54 16.63 -3.17
N ALA A 27 -9.79 15.60 -2.75
CA ALA A 27 -10.36 14.30 -2.42
C ALA A 27 -11.39 14.44 -1.30
N PRO A 28 -12.62 13.91 -1.46
CA PRO A 28 -13.63 13.98 -0.44
C PRO A 28 -13.18 13.22 0.80
N LYS A 29 -13.27 13.86 1.97
CA LYS A 29 -13.07 13.15 3.24
C LYS A 29 -14.11 12.03 3.35
N PRO A 30 -13.74 10.83 3.82
CA PRO A 30 -14.67 9.73 3.98
C PRO A 30 -15.78 10.12 4.96
N ARG A 31 -17.03 10.03 4.54
CA ARG A 31 -18.19 10.26 5.43
C ARG A 31 -18.37 9.15 6.45
N PHE A 32 -17.82 7.99 6.18
CA PHE A 32 -17.85 6.81 7.03
C PHE A 32 -16.45 6.19 7.07
N VAL A 33 -15.70 6.49 8.10
CA VAL A 33 -14.65 5.58 8.54
C VAL A 33 -15.42 4.39 9.06
N SER A 34 -15.32 3.24 8.40
CA SER A 34 -15.78 1.99 8.99
C SER A 34 -14.99 1.81 10.28
N SER A 35 -15.61 2.15 11.39
CA SER A 35 -15.08 2.01 12.75
C SER A 35 -14.95 0.54 13.16
N GLY A 36 -14.68 -0.32 12.22
CA GLY A 36 -14.66 -1.76 12.40
C GLY A 36 -13.28 -2.36 12.60
N ILE A 37 -12.24 -1.56 12.79
CA ILE A 37 -10.96 -2.10 13.27
C ILE A 37 -10.51 -1.16 14.38
N ALA A 38 -11.02 -1.46 15.57
CA ALA A 38 -10.40 -1.00 16.80
C ALA A 38 -8.90 -1.31 16.70
N ASP A 39 -8.06 -0.30 16.89
CA ASP A 39 -6.72 -0.53 17.36
C ASP A 39 -6.87 -1.52 18.51
N ALA A 40 -6.32 -2.71 18.36
CA ALA A 40 -6.26 -3.64 19.46
C ALA A 40 -5.43 -2.94 20.54
N ALA A 41 -6.11 -2.38 21.50
CA ALA A 41 -5.48 -1.88 22.71
C ALA A 41 -4.64 -3.04 23.28
N PRO A 42 -3.44 -2.79 23.75
CA PRO A 42 -2.66 -3.81 24.43
C PRO A 42 -3.47 -4.24 25.65
N LEU A 43 -3.89 -5.51 25.68
CA LEU A 43 -4.39 -6.14 26.89
C LEU A 43 -3.30 -6.06 27.94
N SER A 44 -3.50 -5.17 28.91
CA SER A 44 -2.71 -5.11 30.12
C SER A 44 -2.98 -6.39 30.91
N THR A 45 -2.11 -7.38 30.75
CA THR A 45 -2.05 -8.49 31.69
C THR A 45 -0.89 -8.22 32.64
N SER A 46 -1.24 -7.75 33.82
CA SER A 46 -0.38 -7.81 34.99
C SER A 46 -0.08 -9.27 35.33
N ALA A 47 1.17 -9.68 35.35
CA ALA A 47 1.64 -10.68 36.29
C ALA A 47 3.14 -10.97 36.18
N GLN A 48 3.78 -10.73 37.27
CA GLN A 48 4.79 -11.56 37.94
C GLN A 48 6.13 -11.82 37.33
N SER A 49 7.07 -11.29 38.06
CA SER A 49 8.51 -11.45 38.08
C SER A 49 8.99 -12.91 38.12
N GLY A 50 9.84 -13.27 37.17
CA GLY A 50 10.79 -14.37 37.24
C GLY A 50 11.92 -14.10 36.29
N PRO A 51 13.21 -14.34 36.66
CA PRO A 51 14.32 -14.12 35.74
C PRO A 51 14.39 -15.29 34.76
N THR A 52 13.73 -15.15 33.63
CA THR A 52 13.82 -16.10 32.54
C THR A 52 14.54 -15.46 31.37
N ALA A 53 15.44 -16.23 30.78
CA ALA A 53 16.27 -15.91 29.62
C ALA A 53 15.53 -15.06 28.59
N ARG A 54 16.12 -13.92 28.20
CA ARG A 54 15.63 -13.04 27.15
C ARG A 54 15.56 -13.81 25.82
N SER A 55 14.39 -14.30 25.50
CA SER A 55 14.09 -14.78 24.14
C SER A 55 14.31 -13.65 23.12
N PRO A 56 14.79 -13.96 21.89
CA PRO A 56 15.04 -12.97 20.84
C PRO A 56 13.80 -12.23 20.32
N GLN A 57 12.63 -12.49 20.87
CA GLN A 57 11.34 -12.02 20.35
C GLN A 57 11.01 -10.54 20.61
N ASN A 58 11.81 -9.78 21.32
CA ASN A 58 11.39 -8.47 21.83
C ASN A 58 12.07 -7.27 21.13
N ASN A 59 12.61 -7.41 19.92
CA ASN A 59 13.24 -6.29 19.21
C ASN A 59 12.57 -5.93 17.87
N ARG A 60 11.25 -6.07 17.77
CA ARG A 60 10.48 -5.65 16.61
C ARG A 60 10.07 -4.18 16.77
N GLN A 61 10.98 -3.28 16.46
CA GLN A 61 10.75 -1.83 16.44
C GLN A 61 10.53 -1.30 15.03
N TYR A 62 10.65 -2.15 14.01
CA TYR A 62 10.45 -1.78 12.62
C TYR A 62 9.10 -2.23 12.13
N PHE A 63 8.56 -1.53 11.16
CA PHE A 63 7.28 -1.87 10.57
C PHE A 63 7.25 -1.57 9.08
N ILE A 64 6.37 -2.25 8.37
CA ILE A 64 5.78 -1.84 7.11
C ILE A 64 4.27 -1.84 7.27
N GLU A 65 3.60 -0.83 6.73
CA GLU A 65 2.15 -0.74 6.72
C GLU A 65 1.67 -0.55 5.29
N PHE A 66 0.93 -1.53 4.80
CA PHE A 66 0.22 -1.47 3.54
C PHE A 66 -1.01 -0.61 3.74
N ARG A 67 -1.13 0.48 2.99
CA ARG A 67 -2.25 1.43 3.11
C ARG A 67 -2.93 1.66 1.80
N SER A 68 -4.18 2.06 1.90
CA SER A 68 -4.89 2.76 0.85
C SER A 68 -5.57 4.00 1.39
N ARG A 69 -5.75 4.98 0.53
CA ARG A 69 -6.49 6.21 0.82
C ARG A 69 -7.56 6.47 -0.22
N TYR A 70 -8.53 7.27 0.17
CA TYR A 70 -9.52 7.78 -0.74
C TYR A 70 -8.88 8.80 -1.71
N ALA A 71 -9.42 8.85 -2.90
CA ALA A 71 -9.28 9.93 -3.87
C ALA A 71 -10.61 10.05 -4.59
N LEU A 72 -10.80 11.11 -5.39
CA LEU A 72 -12.11 11.41 -5.99
C LEU A 72 -12.70 10.26 -6.80
N SER A 73 -11.88 9.35 -7.35
CA SER A 73 -12.38 8.27 -8.20
C SER A 73 -11.95 6.88 -7.78
N TYR A 74 -10.64 6.59 -7.76
CA TYR A 74 -10.13 5.23 -7.54
C TYR A 74 -9.46 5.02 -6.20
N GLY A 75 -8.90 6.08 -5.60
CA GLY A 75 -8.01 5.99 -4.46
C GLY A 75 -6.58 5.64 -4.85
N HIS A 76 -5.72 5.48 -3.85
CA HIS A 76 -4.31 5.14 -4.01
C HIS A 76 -3.90 4.06 -3.02
N SER A 77 -3.02 3.14 -3.43
CA SER A 77 -2.39 2.15 -2.56
C SER A 77 -0.88 2.38 -2.50
N TYR A 78 -0.32 2.24 -1.31
CA TYR A 78 1.07 2.53 -1.01
C TYR A 78 1.51 1.79 0.25
N VAL A 79 2.78 1.89 0.60
CA VAL A 79 3.31 1.40 1.87
C VAL A 79 3.96 2.54 2.64
N ILE A 80 3.80 2.52 3.97
CA ILE A 80 4.57 3.32 4.92
C ILE A 80 5.48 2.37 5.68
N PHE A 81 6.73 2.72 5.85
CA PHE A 81 7.69 1.87 6.55
C PHE A 81 8.67 2.71 7.37
N GLY A 82 9.21 2.13 8.43
CA GLY A 82 10.09 2.85 9.34
C GLY A 82 10.23 2.15 10.69
N ARG A 83 10.45 2.97 11.71
CA ARG A 83 10.55 2.53 13.10
C ARG A 83 9.40 3.08 13.93
N LEU A 84 9.09 2.36 15.02
CA LEU A 84 8.20 2.86 16.07
C LEU A 84 9.03 3.23 17.30
N ASP A 85 8.60 4.25 18.02
CA ASP A 85 9.09 4.52 19.37
C ASP A 85 8.47 3.55 20.39
N LYS A 86 8.85 3.73 21.65
CA LYS A 86 8.31 2.89 22.75
C LYS A 86 6.80 3.07 22.98
N ALA A 87 6.23 4.18 22.52
CA ALA A 87 4.80 4.48 22.58
C ALA A 87 4.03 3.99 21.34
N GLY A 88 4.71 3.35 20.35
CA GLY A 88 4.11 2.90 19.12
C GLY A 88 3.93 3.99 18.05
N LYS A 89 4.49 5.19 18.25
CA LYS A 89 4.45 6.28 17.28
C LYS A 89 5.52 6.08 16.22
N MET A 90 5.18 6.38 14.96
CA MET A 90 6.11 6.33 13.84
C MET A 90 7.21 7.39 13.97
N ILE A 91 8.46 6.97 13.78
CA ILE A 91 9.63 7.83 13.76
C ILE A 91 10.12 7.93 12.33
N ASN A 92 10.09 9.14 11.76
CA ASN A 92 10.56 9.46 10.40
C ASN A 92 10.10 8.39 9.38
N PRO A 93 8.78 8.16 9.22
CA PRO A 93 8.29 7.17 8.29
C PRO A 93 8.62 7.56 6.86
N GLU A 94 8.95 6.56 6.05
CA GLU A 94 9.09 6.69 4.61
C GLU A 94 7.87 6.12 3.90
N VAL A 95 7.57 6.65 2.72
CA VAL A 95 6.46 6.22 1.87
C VAL A 95 6.99 5.71 0.53
N ALA A 96 6.41 4.63 0.04
CA ALA A 96 6.60 4.15 -1.32
C ALA A 96 5.27 3.76 -1.94
N GLY A 97 4.94 4.41 -3.04
CA GLY A 97 3.75 4.18 -3.87
C GLY A 97 4.09 4.52 -5.32
N LEU A 98 3.37 3.97 -6.28
CA LEU A 98 3.57 4.24 -7.70
C LEU A 98 2.41 5.09 -8.22
N HIS A 99 2.73 6.26 -8.75
CA HIS A 99 1.77 7.19 -9.34
C HIS A 99 2.38 7.88 -10.58
N PRO A 100 1.58 8.51 -11.46
CA PRO A 100 2.14 9.34 -12.53
C PRO A 100 3.05 10.43 -11.97
N ALA A 101 4.14 10.74 -12.67
CA ALA A 101 5.15 11.73 -12.26
C ALA A 101 4.65 13.18 -12.36
N SER A 102 3.35 13.40 -12.26
CA SER A 102 2.72 14.72 -12.33
C SER A 102 1.33 14.64 -11.72
N ASN A 103 1.01 15.62 -10.91
CA ASN A 103 -0.34 15.82 -10.35
C ASN A 103 -1.33 16.44 -11.37
N ALA A 104 -0.87 16.77 -12.59
CA ALA A 104 -1.75 17.23 -13.66
C ALA A 104 -2.64 16.07 -14.16
N GLU A 105 -3.89 16.40 -14.55
CA GLU A 105 -4.85 15.40 -15.03
C GLU A 105 -4.40 14.71 -16.31
N GLY A 106 -3.68 15.40 -17.19
CA GLY A 106 -3.25 14.90 -18.50
C GLY A 106 -2.47 13.59 -18.46
N PRO A 107 -1.36 13.48 -17.72
CA PRO A 107 -0.60 12.24 -17.60
C PRO A 107 -1.40 11.08 -17.02
N CYS A 108 -2.28 11.33 -16.07
CA CYS A 108 -3.12 10.30 -15.52
C CYS A 108 -4.15 9.79 -16.54
N VAL A 109 -4.82 10.68 -17.28
CA VAL A 109 -5.74 10.30 -18.36
C VAL A 109 -4.99 9.51 -19.45
N LEU A 110 -3.83 10.02 -19.88
CA LEU A 110 -3.00 9.37 -20.88
C LEU A 110 -2.54 7.97 -20.44
N GLY A 111 -2.23 7.79 -19.16
CA GLY A 111 -1.79 6.53 -18.57
C GLY A 111 -2.83 5.41 -18.57
N HIS A 112 -4.09 5.69 -18.94
CA HIS A 112 -5.10 4.67 -19.22
C HIS A 112 -4.93 4.04 -20.61
N PHE A 113 -4.22 4.68 -21.52
CA PHE A 113 -4.04 4.27 -22.91
C PHE A 113 -2.61 3.84 -23.21
N VAL A 114 -1.63 4.54 -22.66
CA VAL A 114 -0.20 4.27 -22.85
C VAL A 114 0.55 4.45 -21.53
N PRO A 115 1.69 3.75 -21.33
CA PRO A 115 2.52 3.98 -20.15
C PRO A 115 3.04 5.43 -20.10
N VAL A 116 2.98 6.05 -18.92
CA VAL A 116 3.48 7.41 -18.68
C VAL A 116 4.60 7.38 -17.63
N PRO A 117 5.48 8.39 -17.60
CA PRO A 117 6.47 8.51 -16.53
C PRO A 117 5.84 8.44 -15.14
N ALA A 118 6.51 7.74 -14.23
CA ALA A 118 6.05 7.50 -12.87
C ALA A 118 7.00 8.03 -11.81
N GLU A 119 6.44 8.34 -10.65
CA GLU A 119 7.15 8.48 -9.37
C GLU A 119 6.77 7.35 -8.43
N THR A 120 7.70 7.00 -7.53
CA THR A 120 7.58 5.84 -6.64
C THR A 120 7.80 6.21 -5.17
N GLY A 121 7.45 7.43 -4.82
CA GLY A 121 7.60 8.01 -3.51
C GLY A 121 6.29 8.32 -2.82
N TRP A 122 6.35 9.39 -2.07
CA TRP A 122 5.22 10.00 -1.40
C TRP A 122 4.35 10.77 -2.39
N SER A 123 3.06 10.77 -2.17
CA SER A 123 2.10 11.63 -2.83
C SER A 123 1.17 12.30 -1.80
N ASP A 124 0.53 13.40 -2.20
CA ASP A 124 -0.31 14.20 -1.31
C ASP A 124 -1.40 13.36 -0.65
N GLY A 125 -1.62 13.55 0.64
CA GLY A 125 -2.62 12.82 1.43
C GLY A 125 -2.18 11.45 1.95
N ASP A 126 -1.03 10.88 1.56
CA ASP A 126 -0.59 9.55 1.98
C ASP A 126 -0.35 9.43 3.50
N LEU A 127 0.04 10.51 4.15
CA LEU A 127 0.28 10.57 5.60
C LEU A 127 -0.92 11.08 6.39
N GLU A 128 -1.99 11.49 5.74
CA GLU A 128 -3.20 12.00 6.39
C GLU A 128 -4.16 10.85 6.75
N ASP A 129 -4.31 10.58 8.04
CA ASP A 129 -5.20 9.52 8.52
C ASP A 129 -6.68 9.75 8.14
N ALA A 130 -7.08 11.00 7.91
CA ALA A 130 -8.44 11.33 7.45
C ALA A 130 -8.78 10.73 6.07
N TYR A 131 -7.79 10.47 5.24
CA TYR A 131 -7.99 9.86 3.91
C TYR A 131 -7.77 8.35 3.90
N ARG A 132 -7.23 7.75 4.95
CA ARG A 132 -6.98 6.31 5.03
C ARG A 132 -8.27 5.52 4.87
N SER A 133 -8.31 4.62 3.88
CA SER A 133 -9.48 3.80 3.58
C SER A 133 -9.31 2.34 4.02
N ALA A 134 -8.09 1.81 4.03
CA ALA A 134 -7.74 0.52 4.62
C ALA A 134 -6.25 0.49 5.01
N SER A 135 -5.90 -0.36 5.98
CA SER A 135 -4.50 -0.57 6.36
C SER A 135 -4.24 -1.98 6.91
N TRP A 136 -2.98 -2.40 6.77
CA TRP A 136 -2.46 -3.63 7.36
C TRP A 136 -1.00 -3.45 7.73
N ARG A 137 -0.70 -3.43 9.04
CA ARG A 137 0.65 -3.23 9.55
C ARG A 137 1.30 -4.56 9.91
N VAL A 138 2.55 -4.71 9.51
CA VAL A 138 3.40 -5.86 9.81
C VAL A 138 4.62 -5.38 10.59
N MET A 139 4.86 -5.99 11.74
CA MET A 139 6.03 -5.70 12.57
C MET A 139 7.22 -6.55 12.13
N LEU A 140 8.37 -5.92 11.98
CA LEU A 140 9.57 -6.51 11.43
C LEU A 140 10.74 -6.47 12.43
N THR A 141 11.58 -7.50 12.37
CA THR A 141 12.93 -7.41 12.92
C THR A 141 13.79 -6.48 12.06
N GLN A 142 14.94 -6.05 12.56
CA GLN A 142 15.86 -5.22 11.78
C GLN A 142 16.31 -5.91 10.48
N ALA A 143 16.58 -7.21 10.53
CA ALA A 143 17.00 -7.97 9.34
C ALA A 143 15.92 -8.05 8.27
N GLU A 144 14.67 -8.34 8.65
CA GLU A 144 13.52 -8.34 7.76
C GLU A 144 13.26 -6.95 7.17
N TYR A 145 13.36 -5.91 8.01
CA TYR A 145 13.22 -4.53 7.56
C TYR A 145 14.26 -4.16 6.50
N ASN A 146 15.55 -4.44 6.76
CA ASN A 146 16.62 -4.14 5.82
C ASN A 146 16.40 -4.85 4.48
N LYS A 147 15.98 -6.12 4.50
CA LYS A 147 15.65 -6.90 3.30
C LYS A 147 14.47 -6.28 2.54
N THR A 148 13.41 -5.90 3.27
CA THR A 148 12.21 -5.28 2.70
C THR A 148 12.55 -3.93 2.06
N VAL A 149 13.30 -3.07 2.75
CA VAL A 149 13.74 -1.77 2.23
C VAL A 149 14.60 -1.94 0.97
N ALA A 150 15.52 -2.91 0.95
CA ALA A 150 16.32 -3.19 -0.23
C ALA A 150 15.44 -3.58 -1.44
N SER A 151 14.40 -4.40 -1.21
CA SER A 151 13.42 -4.76 -2.24
C SER A 151 12.61 -3.55 -2.73
N ILE A 152 12.15 -2.69 -1.80
CA ILE A 152 11.45 -1.44 -2.15
C ILE A 152 12.35 -0.54 -3.01
N ARG A 153 13.61 -0.31 -2.60
CA ARG A 153 14.56 0.53 -3.37
C ARG A 153 14.83 -0.03 -4.76
N LYS A 154 14.92 -1.36 -4.89
CA LYS A 154 15.06 -2.00 -6.20
C LYS A 154 13.82 -1.75 -7.07
N LEU A 155 12.62 -1.92 -6.53
CA LEU A 155 11.36 -1.67 -7.25
C LEU A 155 11.23 -0.20 -7.66
N GLN A 156 11.55 0.74 -6.77
CA GLN A 156 11.55 2.17 -7.07
C GLN A 156 12.41 2.51 -8.29
N LYS A 157 13.61 1.91 -8.39
CA LYS A 157 14.51 2.12 -9.53
C LYS A 157 14.05 1.43 -10.81
N SER A 158 13.31 0.33 -10.71
CA SER A 158 12.86 -0.48 -11.86
C SER A 158 11.44 -0.17 -12.33
N SER A 159 10.74 0.78 -11.71
CA SER A 159 9.37 1.15 -12.03
C SER A 159 9.26 2.59 -12.56
N PRO A 160 9.88 2.92 -13.71
CA PRO A 160 9.90 4.28 -14.24
C PRO A 160 8.59 4.68 -14.93
N LEU A 161 7.65 3.73 -15.10
CA LEU A 161 6.42 3.95 -15.85
C LEU A 161 5.20 3.50 -15.03
N TRP A 162 4.11 4.25 -15.17
CA TRP A 162 2.79 3.93 -14.65
C TRP A 162 1.80 3.69 -15.79
N HIS A 163 0.94 2.70 -15.62
CA HIS A 163 -0.18 2.43 -16.52
C HIS A 163 -1.36 1.87 -15.72
N ALA A 164 -2.54 2.44 -15.87
CA ALA A 164 -3.70 2.12 -15.07
C ALA A 164 -4.06 0.62 -15.00
N SER A 165 -3.88 -0.12 -16.10
CA SER A 165 -4.26 -1.53 -16.22
C SER A 165 -3.08 -2.50 -16.18
N LEU A 166 -1.87 -2.09 -16.58
CA LEU A 166 -0.72 -2.99 -16.73
C LEU A 166 0.17 -2.98 -15.49
N TYR A 167 0.50 -1.79 -14.98
CA TYR A 167 1.34 -1.64 -13.80
C TYR A 167 0.96 -0.35 -13.06
N ASN A 168 0.09 -0.48 -12.08
CA ASN A 168 -0.50 0.61 -11.29
C ASN A 168 -0.02 0.56 -9.82
N CYS A 169 -0.56 1.40 -8.97
CA CYS A 169 -0.24 1.43 -7.55
C CYS A 169 -0.43 0.07 -6.86
N ASN A 170 -1.49 -0.68 -7.18
CA ASN A 170 -1.73 -2.01 -6.62
C ASN A 170 -0.66 -3.02 -7.08
N ALA A 171 -0.21 -2.95 -8.35
CA ALA A 171 0.85 -3.82 -8.85
C ALA A 171 2.16 -3.59 -8.10
N PHE A 172 2.54 -2.33 -7.89
CA PHE A 172 3.73 -1.97 -7.14
C PHE A 172 3.68 -2.48 -5.69
N VAL A 173 2.55 -2.28 -5.00
CA VAL A 173 2.33 -2.78 -3.63
C VAL A 173 2.29 -4.31 -3.59
N ALA A 174 1.70 -4.96 -4.62
CA ALA A 174 1.72 -6.42 -4.75
C ALA A 174 3.13 -6.99 -4.85
N ASP A 175 4.01 -6.33 -5.61
CA ASP A 175 5.39 -6.78 -5.76
C ASP A 175 6.20 -6.61 -4.47
N ILE A 176 5.95 -5.54 -3.70
CA ILE A 176 6.50 -5.40 -2.35
C ILE A 176 6.02 -6.55 -1.46
N ALA A 177 4.71 -6.80 -1.40
CA ALA A 177 4.15 -7.87 -0.59
C ALA A 177 4.71 -9.25 -0.96
N LYS A 178 4.79 -9.57 -2.25
CA LYS A 178 5.40 -10.81 -2.76
C LYS A 178 6.87 -10.94 -2.39
N SER A 179 7.65 -9.84 -2.42
CA SER A 179 9.06 -9.85 -2.02
C SER A 179 9.26 -10.21 -0.54
N MET A 180 8.22 -10.04 0.27
CA MET A 180 8.16 -10.41 1.68
C MET A 180 7.58 -11.83 1.90
N GLY A 181 7.21 -12.56 0.83
CA GLY A 181 6.60 -13.89 0.91
C GLY A 181 5.08 -13.89 1.07
N TYR A 182 4.41 -12.73 0.95
CA TYR A 182 2.96 -12.64 1.03
C TYR A 182 2.27 -12.95 -0.29
N LYS A 183 1.05 -13.48 -0.21
CA LYS A 183 0.13 -13.59 -1.34
C LYS A 183 -0.47 -12.22 -1.64
N ALA A 184 -0.62 -11.87 -2.92
CA ALA A 184 -1.23 -10.62 -3.33
C ALA A 184 -2.50 -10.87 -4.15
N PRO A 185 -3.56 -10.06 -3.97
CA PRO A 185 -4.77 -10.14 -4.78
C PRO A 185 -4.55 -9.55 -6.19
N GLY A 186 -5.58 -9.64 -7.04
CA GLY A 186 -5.57 -9.05 -8.38
C GLY A 186 -5.42 -7.52 -8.32
N ILE A 187 -4.61 -6.98 -9.23
CA ILE A 187 -4.23 -5.55 -9.26
C ILE A 187 -5.36 -4.61 -9.72
N TRP A 188 -6.46 -5.16 -10.27
CA TRP A 188 -7.60 -4.39 -10.79
C TRP A 188 -8.68 -4.09 -9.75
N LEU A 189 -8.49 -4.54 -8.51
CA LEU A 189 -9.34 -4.16 -7.39
C LEU A 189 -9.18 -2.66 -7.10
N ARG A 190 -10.22 -2.05 -6.52
CA ARG A 190 -10.03 -0.71 -5.96
C ARG A 190 -8.99 -0.75 -4.83
N PRO A 191 -8.17 0.28 -4.63
CA PRO A 191 -7.12 0.28 -3.61
C PRO A 191 -7.57 -0.16 -2.22
N GLN A 192 -8.73 0.30 -1.76
CA GLN A 192 -9.30 -0.15 -0.48
C GLN A 192 -9.57 -1.66 -0.46
N GLN A 193 -10.20 -2.19 -1.51
CA GLN A 193 -10.50 -3.62 -1.62
C GLN A 193 -9.20 -4.44 -1.74
N PHE A 194 -8.21 -3.89 -2.47
CA PHE A 194 -6.91 -4.53 -2.63
C PHE A 194 -6.19 -4.70 -1.28
N ILE A 195 -6.08 -3.64 -0.48
CA ILE A 195 -5.42 -3.70 0.84
C ILE A 195 -6.21 -4.59 1.81
N THR A 196 -7.55 -4.50 1.81
CA THR A 196 -8.40 -5.37 2.64
C THR A 196 -8.17 -6.83 2.27
N LYS A 197 -8.17 -7.17 0.97
CA LYS A 197 -7.96 -8.54 0.50
C LYS A 197 -6.53 -9.03 0.74
N LEU A 198 -5.54 -8.17 0.56
CA LEU A 198 -4.15 -8.47 0.89
C LEU A 198 -4.01 -8.89 2.35
N ARG A 199 -4.62 -8.15 3.27
CA ARG A 199 -4.67 -8.49 4.69
C ARG A 199 -5.36 -9.83 4.91
N GLU A 200 -6.56 -10.03 4.41
CA GLU A 200 -7.34 -11.27 4.59
C GLU A 200 -6.58 -12.53 4.11
N MET A 201 -5.88 -12.42 2.97
CA MET A 201 -5.12 -13.54 2.41
C MET A 201 -3.90 -13.92 3.25
N ASN A 202 -3.47 -13.06 4.17
CA ASN A 202 -2.24 -13.19 4.93
C ASN A 202 -2.43 -13.04 6.45
N GLU A 203 -3.66 -12.80 6.94
CA GLU A 203 -3.98 -12.80 8.38
C GLU A 203 -3.64 -14.17 9.00
N GLY A 204 -2.99 -14.15 10.16
CA GLY A 204 -2.46 -15.36 10.81
C GLY A 204 -1.03 -15.72 10.41
N ARG A 205 -0.49 -15.15 9.34
CA ARG A 205 0.94 -15.22 9.02
C ARG A 205 1.68 -14.15 9.78
N ASN A 206 2.19 -14.50 10.93
CA ASN A 206 3.17 -13.64 11.61
C ASN A 206 4.42 -13.59 10.74
N ALA A 207 4.91 -12.41 10.43
CA ALA A 207 6.07 -12.15 9.57
C ALA A 207 7.36 -12.88 10.00
N THR A 208 7.36 -13.66 11.05
CA THR A 208 8.51 -14.34 11.63
C THR A 208 8.38 -15.84 11.81
N GLY A 209 7.18 -16.43 11.70
CA GLY A 209 6.98 -17.87 11.94
C GLY A 209 7.07 -18.72 10.68
N ASP A 210 6.50 -18.23 9.58
CA ASP A 210 6.19 -19.09 8.44
C ASP A 210 7.24 -19.09 7.33
N ILE A 211 8.16 -18.10 7.31
CA ILE A 211 9.30 -18.13 6.37
C ILE A 211 10.29 -19.25 6.74
N ALA A 212 10.44 -19.53 8.03
CA ALA A 212 11.28 -20.62 8.50
C ALA A 212 10.65 -22.00 8.23
N ALA A 213 9.32 -22.13 8.34
CA ALA A 213 8.61 -23.38 8.10
C ALA A 213 8.55 -23.76 6.61
N ALA A 214 8.43 -22.78 5.71
CA ALA A 214 8.45 -23.02 4.26
C ALA A 214 9.84 -23.43 3.73
N ALA A 215 10.91 -23.05 4.42
CA ALA A 215 12.27 -23.44 4.05
C ALA A 215 12.65 -24.85 4.55
N SER A 216 11.91 -25.40 5.52
CA SER A 216 12.19 -26.75 6.10
C SER A 216 11.32 -27.87 5.53
N SER A 217 10.38 -27.57 4.65
CA SER A 217 9.49 -28.56 4.01
C SER A 217 9.84 -28.85 2.55
N GLY A 218 11.05 -28.50 2.12
CA GLY A 218 11.57 -28.67 0.75
C GLY A 218 12.79 -29.59 0.69
N ASP A 219 12.75 -30.75 1.38
CA ASP A 219 13.66 -31.88 1.16
C ASP A 219 12.85 -33.15 0.89
#